data_dac04f8081748dad90c04bb3e77e91ba
#
_entry.id   dac04f8081748dad90c04bb3e77e91ba
#
_cell.length_a   1.000
_cell.length_b   1.000
_cell.length_c   1.000
_cell.angle_alpha   90.00
_cell.angle_beta   90.00
_cell.angle_gamma   90.00
#
_symmetry.space_group_name_H-M   'P 1'
#
loop_
_entity.id
_entity.type
_entity.pdbx_description
1 polymer ?
#
loop_
_entity_poly.entity_id
_entity_poly.type
_entity_poly.pdbx_seq_one_letter_code
_entity_poly.pdbx_strand_id
1 'polypeptide(L)'
;MGRSRVIESVRLHDRRDDLNTSQKMESPLIVLIHGSMDRQAAFARIARSLSQSYQVLTFDRRGYGKSVQQRGTFSVDEQVSDLKEILEQFVTTHQVILVGHSFGGVVALSYAQRFPDAIAGLVIYESPMSWEPWWPKDSGGSAAVAVADDPELAAETFMRRFIGHRRWEALPETTKIQRRSEGEALVGELGDIRRVKPWSIELVRGPLMAGYGSLSKPHLQASAELLGNLPDCRSIKIEGAHHNAHSGSPDEFVELLVLPLIHRVVQGTWS
;
A
#
# COMPACT_ATOMS: atom_id res chain seq x y z
N MET A 1 -19.50 -15.00 -15.56
CA MET A 1 -18.10 -14.80 -15.07
C MET A 1 -18.18 -14.65 -13.56
N GLY A 2 -17.42 -15.44 -12.79
CA GLY A 2 -17.35 -15.29 -11.33
C GLY A 2 -16.67 -13.96 -10.97
N ARG A 3 -17.08 -13.35 -9.85
CA ARG A 3 -16.41 -12.15 -9.31
C ARG A 3 -14.93 -12.45 -9.04
N SER A 4 -14.07 -11.45 -9.24
CA SER A 4 -12.65 -11.54 -8.84
C SER A 4 -12.54 -11.84 -7.34
N ARG A 5 -11.65 -12.74 -6.94
CA ARG A 5 -11.38 -13.03 -5.52
C ARG A 5 -10.84 -11.83 -4.75
N VAL A 6 -10.22 -10.87 -5.45
CA VAL A 6 -9.81 -9.61 -4.86
C VAL A 6 -11.04 -8.85 -4.37
N ILE A 7 -12.09 -8.76 -5.19
CA ILE A 7 -13.38 -8.15 -4.82
C ILE A 7 -14.03 -8.89 -3.63
N GLU A 8 -13.98 -10.22 -3.59
CA GLU A 8 -14.52 -11.01 -2.49
C GLU A 8 -13.76 -10.77 -1.17
N SER A 9 -12.51 -10.31 -1.22
CA SER A 9 -11.71 -9.98 -0.04
C SER A 9 -12.03 -8.61 0.55
N VAL A 10 -12.71 -7.73 -0.21
CA VAL A 10 -12.99 -6.33 0.19
C VAL A 10 -13.81 -6.28 1.47
N ARG A 11 -13.42 -5.36 2.35
CA ARG A 11 -14.14 -5.02 3.56
C ARG A 11 -14.35 -3.52 3.65
N LEU A 12 -15.59 -3.12 3.80
CA LEU A 12 -15.96 -1.75 4.11
C LEU A 12 -16.14 -1.63 5.64
N HIS A 13 -15.40 -0.71 6.24
CA HIS A 13 -15.49 -0.35 7.65
C HIS A 13 -16.17 1.02 7.72
N ASP A 14 -17.33 1.08 8.36
CA ASP A 14 -18.06 2.31 8.59
C ASP A 14 -18.74 2.23 9.97
N ARG A 15 -18.37 3.09 10.88
CA ARG A 15 -18.87 3.17 12.25
C ARG A 15 -19.49 4.53 12.55
N ARG A 16 -19.89 5.29 11.54
CA ARG A 16 -20.45 6.63 11.63
C ARG A 16 -21.96 6.56 11.83
N ASP A 17 -22.41 5.85 12.86
CA ASP A 17 -23.84 5.58 13.10
C ASP A 17 -24.63 6.87 13.35
N ASP A 18 -23.99 7.90 13.93
CA ASP A 18 -24.61 9.19 14.26
C ASP A 18 -24.71 10.18 13.09
N LEU A 19 -24.08 9.88 11.93
CA LEU A 19 -24.11 10.76 10.76
C LEU A 19 -25.30 10.44 9.84
N ASN A 20 -25.93 11.50 9.31
CA ASN A 20 -26.93 11.34 8.26
C ASN A 20 -26.29 11.00 6.90
N THR A 21 -27.12 10.61 5.92
CA THR A 21 -26.65 10.16 4.59
C THR A 21 -25.83 11.21 3.86
N SER A 22 -26.23 12.50 3.90
CA SER A 22 -25.50 13.58 3.23
C SER A 22 -24.10 13.77 3.84
N GLN A 23 -24.01 13.80 5.18
CA GLN A 23 -22.72 13.91 5.87
C GLN A 23 -21.79 12.72 5.58
N LYS A 24 -22.36 11.51 5.46
CA LYS A 24 -21.59 10.32 5.06
C LYS A 24 -21.05 10.43 3.65
N MET A 25 -21.79 11.00 2.72
CA MET A 25 -21.40 11.17 1.32
C MET A 25 -20.35 12.29 1.11
N GLU A 26 -20.35 13.31 1.96
CA GLU A 26 -19.38 14.41 1.91
C GLU A 26 -18.00 14.03 2.46
N SER A 27 -17.93 13.00 3.28
CA SER A 27 -16.66 12.51 3.85
C SER A 27 -15.89 11.69 2.83
N PRO A 28 -14.54 11.79 2.79
CA PRO A 28 -13.73 10.98 1.89
C PRO A 28 -13.81 9.48 2.22
N LEU A 29 -13.70 8.66 1.16
CA LEU A 29 -13.44 7.23 1.27
C LEU A 29 -11.93 7.01 1.35
N ILE A 30 -11.48 6.30 2.37
CA ILE A 30 -10.07 5.97 2.57
C ILE A 30 -9.84 4.51 2.16
N VAL A 31 -8.95 4.28 1.22
CA VAL A 31 -8.63 2.94 0.70
C VAL A 31 -7.22 2.55 1.12
N LEU A 32 -7.09 1.50 1.92
CA LEU A 32 -5.81 1.02 2.46
C LEU A 32 -5.27 -0.12 1.61
N ILE A 33 -4.07 0.06 1.05
CA ILE A 33 -3.44 -0.84 0.08
C ILE A 33 -2.12 -1.37 0.67
N HIS A 34 -2.08 -2.65 0.99
CA HIS A 34 -0.94 -3.28 1.65
C HIS A 34 0.25 -3.54 0.70
N GLY A 35 1.45 -3.76 1.26
CA GLY A 35 2.69 -4.06 0.56
C GLY A 35 2.84 -5.53 0.15
N SER A 36 4.03 -5.85 -0.37
CA SER A 36 4.43 -7.24 -0.69
C SER A 36 4.45 -8.10 0.57
N MET A 37 4.01 -9.36 0.46
CA MET A 37 3.98 -10.32 1.56
C MET A 37 3.20 -9.87 2.79
N ASP A 38 2.27 -8.92 2.60
CA ASP A 38 1.41 -8.35 3.63
C ASP A 38 -0.08 -8.62 3.31
N ARG A 39 -1.00 -8.12 4.11
CA ARG A 39 -2.45 -8.37 4.04
C ARG A 39 -3.25 -7.20 4.58
N GLN A 40 -4.52 -7.10 4.21
CA GLN A 40 -5.44 -6.12 4.77
C GLN A 40 -5.46 -6.12 6.31
N ALA A 41 -5.24 -7.28 6.95
CA ALA A 41 -5.24 -7.41 8.40
C ALA A 41 -4.15 -6.57 9.09
N ALA A 42 -3.05 -6.23 8.43
CA ALA A 42 -2.03 -5.35 8.98
C ALA A 42 -2.53 -3.92 9.22
N PHE A 43 -3.55 -3.50 8.49
CA PHE A 43 -4.22 -2.21 8.67
C PHE A 43 -5.37 -2.21 9.68
N ALA A 44 -5.63 -3.32 10.38
CA ALA A 44 -6.84 -3.45 11.21
C ALA A 44 -6.97 -2.37 12.29
N ARG A 45 -5.87 -1.91 12.90
CA ARG A 45 -5.88 -0.82 13.90
C ARG A 45 -6.20 0.52 13.24
N ILE A 46 -5.56 0.84 12.14
CA ILE A 46 -5.81 2.06 11.35
C ILE A 46 -7.27 2.08 10.86
N ALA A 47 -7.74 0.98 10.27
CA ALA A 47 -9.12 0.89 9.78
C ALA A 47 -10.14 1.09 10.91
N ARG A 48 -9.87 0.52 12.10
CA ARG A 48 -10.73 0.69 13.28
C ARG A 48 -10.76 2.14 13.76
N SER A 49 -9.62 2.81 13.81
CA SER A 49 -9.49 4.20 14.24
C SER A 49 -10.24 5.12 13.27
N LEU A 50 -9.89 5.05 11.99
CA LEU A 50 -10.45 5.92 10.95
C LEU A 50 -11.95 5.68 10.71
N SER A 51 -12.45 4.45 10.88
CA SER A 51 -13.86 4.12 10.60
C SER A 51 -14.87 4.79 11.53
N GLN A 52 -14.42 5.42 12.60
CA GLN A 52 -15.27 6.24 13.47
C GLN A 52 -15.70 7.56 12.80
N SER A 53 -14.89 8.07 11.88
CA SER A 53 -15.13 9.36 11.21
C SER A 53 -15.24 9.26 9.69
N TYR A 54 -14.71 8.19 9.09
CA TYR A 54 -14.61 8.03 7.64
C TYR A 54 -15.05 6.64 7.20
N GLN A 55 -15.44 6.48 5.95
CA GLN A 55 -15.50 5.16 5.33
C GLN A 55 -14.08 4.68 5.04
N VAL A 56 -13.79 3.44 5.41
CA VAL A 56 -12.47 2.84 5.17
C VAL A 56 -12.64 1.52 4.44
N LEU A 57 -11.92 1.35 3.36
CA LEU A 57 -11.94 0.15 2.55
C LEU A 57 -10.59 -0.55 2.64
N THR A 58 -10.63 -1.85 2.92
CA THR A 58 -9.45 -2.73 2.94
C THR A 58 -9.68 -3.95 2.07
N PHE A 59 -8.63 -4.48 1.46
CA PHE A 59 -8.71 -5.70 0.65
C PHE A 59 -7.35 -6.41 0.62
N ASP A 60 -7.36 -7.71 0.35
CA ASP A 60 -6.14 -8.45 0.05
C ASP A 60 -5.85 -8.34 -1.44
N ARG A 61 -4.68 -7.79 -1.82
CA ARG A 61 -4.26 -7.70 -3.22
C ARG A 61 -4.15 -9.11 -3.83
N ARG A 62 -4.25 -9.21 -5.14
CA ARG A 62 -4.13 -10.50 -5.86
C ARG A 62 -2.85 -11.25 -5.45
N GLY A 63 -2.97 -12.55 -5.26
CA GLY A 63 -1.90 -13.43 -4.84
C GLY A 63 -1.57 -13.39 -3.35
N TYR A 64 -2.28 -12.58 -2.54
CA TYR A 64 -2.05 -12.47 -1.10
C TYR A 64 -3.31 -12.76 -0.27
N GLY A 65 -3.11 -13.26 0.94
CA GLY A 65 -4.15 -13.47 1.93
C GLY A 65 -5.34 -14.26 1.39
N LYS A 66 -6.54 -13.69 1.44
CA LYS A 66 -7.76 -14.32 0.91
C LYS A 66 -7.78 -14.37 -0.62
N SER A 67 -7.00 -13.51 -1.28
CA SER A 67 -6.88 -13.43 -2.74
C SER A 67 -5.71 -14.26 -3.30
N VAL A 68 -5.09 -15.14 -2.50
CA VAL A 68 -3.94 -15.99 -2.89
C VAL A 68 -4.22 -16.85 -4.12
N GLN A 69 -5.47 -17.25 -4.35
CA GLN A 69 -5.88 -18.02 -5.52
C GLN A 69 -6.17 -17.16 -6.76
N GLN A 70 -6.12 -15.84 -6.67
CA GLN A 70 -6.26 -14.95 -7.82
C GLN A 70 -4.97 -14.98 -8.62
N ARG A 71 -4.98 -15.73 -9.72
CA ARG A 71 -3.82 -15.89 -10.61
C ARG A 71 -3.71 -14.75 -11.61
N GLY A 72 -2.55 -14.61 -12.22
CA GLY A 72 -2.26 -13.60 -13.24
C GLY A 72 -0.76 -13.41 -13.40
N THR A 73 -0.36 -12.32 -14.05
CA THR A 73 1.03 -11.90 -14.19
C THR A 73 1.55 -11.19 -12.93
N PHE A 74 0.64 -10.82 -12.04
CA PHE A 74 0.89 -10.00 -10.84
C PHE A 74 1.54 -8.64 -11.15
N SER A 75 1.43 -8.19 -12.40
CA SER A 75 1.96 -6.89 -12.84
C SER A 75 1.26 -5.73 -12.14
N VAL A 76 1.90 -4.56 -12.14
CA VAL A 76 1.27 -3.33 -11.63
C VAL A 76 -0.01 -3.02 -12.40
N ASP A 77 -0.04 -3.28 -13.72
CA ASP A 77 -1.21 -3.06 -14.57
C ASP A 77 -2.43 -3.88 -14.15
N GLU A 78 -2.23 -5.16 -13.81
CA GLU A 78 -3.31 -5.99 -13.29
C GLU A 78 -3.81 -5.49 -11.93
N GLN A 79 -2.90 -5.09 -11.05
CA GLN A 79 -3.26 -4.59 -9.71
C GLN A 79 -3.96 -3.23 -9.76
N VAL A 80 -3.60 -2.37 -10.71
CA VAL A 80 -4.33 -1.13 -11.00
C VAL A 80 -5.73 -1.44 -11.55
N SER A 81 -5.87 -2.47 -12.38
CA SER A 81 -7.18 -2.92 -12.87
C SER A 81 -8.06 -3.48 -11.75
N ASP A 82 -7.50 -4.25 -10.82
CA ASP A 82 -8.21 -4.72 -9.63
C ASP A 82 -8.68 -3.53 -8.76
N LEU A 83 -7.81 -2.55 -8.52
CA LEU A 83 -8.17 -1.36 -7.76
C LEU A 83 -9.28 -0.56 -8.44
N LYS A 84 -9.24 -0.44 -9.77
CA LYS A 84 -10.29 0.20 -10.55
C LYS A 84 -11.63 -0.52 -10.36
N GLU A 85 -11.66 -1.84 -10.49
CA GLU A 85 -12.88 -2.65 -10.28
C GLU A 85 -13.43 -2.49 -8.85
N ILE A 86 -12.55 -2.44 -7.83
CA ILE A 86 -12.94 -2.19 -6.45
C ILE A 86 -13.59 -0.80 -6.33
N LEU A 87 -12.94 0.24 -6.85
CA LEU A 87 -13.46 1.59 -6.72
C LEU A 87 -14.79 1.76 -7.46
N GLU A 88 -14.95 1.19 -8.64
CA GLU A 88 -16.22 1.21 -9.38
C GLU A 88 -17.39 0.57 -8.62
N GLN A 89 -17.13 -0.42 -7.75
CA GLN A 89 -18.18 -1.10 -7.00
C GLN A 89 -18.49 -0.45 -5.64
N PHE A 90 -17.51 0.19 -5.00
CA PHE A 90 -17.62 0.62 -3.61
C PHE A 90 -17.55 2.12 -3.40
N VAL A 91 -17.17 2.90 -4.43
CA VAL A 91 -17.14 4.36 -4.31
C VAL A 91 -18.56 4.93 -4.28
N THR A 92 -18.87 5.62 -3.19
CA THR A 92 -20.14 6.33 -2.99
C THR A 92 -19.94 7.83 -2.78
N THR A 93 -18.71 8.32 -2.89
CA THR A 93 -18.31 9.72 -2.68
C THR A 93 -17.41 10.18 -3.81
N HIS A 94 -17.29 11.50 -4.00
CA HIS A 94 -16.38 12.10 -4.98
C HIS A 94 -14.94 12.29 -4.47
N GLN A 95 -14.68 11.97 -3.21
CA GLN A 95 -13.37 12.18 -2.59
C GLN A 95 -12.79 10.83 -2.16
N VAL A 96 -11.88 10.28 -2.97
CA VAL A 96 -11.15 9.05 -2.65
C VAL A 96 -9.72 9.37 -2.27
N ILE A 97 -9.28 8.89 -1.11
CA ILE A 97 -7.91 8.95 -0.65
C ILE A 97 -7.31 7.54 -0.66
N LEU A 98 -6.24 7.35 -1.41
CA LEU A 98 -5.49 6.09 -1.41
C LEU A 98 -4.36 6.17 -0.39
N VAL A 99 -4.25 5.16 0.47
CA VAL A 99 -3.18 4.99 1.44
C VAL A 99 -2.39 3.74 1.07
N GLY A 100 -1.23 3.91 0.47
CA GLY A 100 -0.38 2.83 -0.03
C GLY A 100 0.86 2.61 0.84
N HIS A 101 1.02 1.40 1.38
CA HIS A 101 2.22 0.96 2.06
C HIS A 101 3.12 0.17 1.11
N SER A 102 4.40 0.51 1.03
CA SER A 102 5.39 -0.25 0.26
C SER A 102 4.92 -0.46 -1.20
N PHE A 103 4.81 -1.69 -1.70
CA PHE A 103 4.30 -1.99 -3.04
C PHE A 103 2.86 -1.48 -3.26
N GLY A 104 2.04 -1.42 -2.22
CA GLY A 104 0.72 -0.77 -2.28
C GLY A 104 0.81 0.71 -2.67
N GLY A 105 1.91 1.38 -2.32
CA GLY A 105 2.22 2.73 -2.78
C GLY A 105 2.53 2.79 -4.28
N VAL A 106 3.19 1.77 -4.84
CA VAL A 106 3.39 1.66 -6.31
C VAL A 106 2.05 1.58 -7.02
N VAL A 107 1.14 0.72 -6.53
CA VAL A 107 -0.20 0.56 -7.11
C VAL A 107 -1.00 1.87 -7.01
N ALA A 108 -0.97 2.54 -5.84
CA ALA A 108 -1.67 3.81 -5.63
C ALA A 108 -1.18 4.92 -6.55
N LEU A 109 0.15 5.10 -6.67
CA LEU A 109 0.76 6.10 -7.57
C LEU A 109 0.47 5.81 -9.04
N SER A 110 0.55 4.54 -9.44
CA SER A 110 0.24 4.12 -10.81
C SER A 110 -1.23 4.33 -11.15
N TYR A 111 -2.13 4.07 -10.19
CA TYR A 111 -3.56 4.34 -10.35
C TYR A 111 -3.84 5.84 -10.49
N ALA A 112 -3.31 6.65 -9.58
CA ALA A 112 -3.53 8.09 -9.58
C ALA A 112 -3.00 8.76 -10.85
N GLN A 113 -1.87 8.30 -11.39
CA GLN A 113 -1.34 8.81 -12.66
C GLN A 113 -2.26 8.48 -13.85
N ARG A 114 -2.91 7.32 -13.86
CA ARG A 114 -3.81 6.90 -14.95
C ARG A 114 -5.21 7.49 -14.83
N PHE A 115 -5.66 7.75 -13.61
CA PHE A 115 -7.01 8.23 -13.28
C PHE A 115 -6.93 9.41 -12.33
N PRO A 116 -6.30 10.54 -12.74
CA PRO A 116 -6.02 11.66 -11.83
C PRO A 116 -7.30 12.28 -11.23
N ASP A 117 -8.39 12.32 -11.99
CA ASP A 117 -9.66 12.90 -11.53
C ASP A 117 -10.45 11.98 -10.58
N ALA A 118 -10.04 10.72 -10.44
CA ALA A 118 -10.70 9.75 -9.56
C ALA A 118 -10.19 9.81 -8.11
N ILE A 119 -9.10 10.52 -7.84
CA ILE A 119 -8.40 10.50 -6.54
C ILE A 119 -8.24 11.92 -6.01
N ALA A 120 -8.70 12.13 -4.77
CA ALA A 120 -8.59 13.41 -4.09
C ALA A 120 -7.24 13.59 -3.37
N GLY A 121 -6.53 12.50 -3.04
CA GLY A 121 -5.24 12.58 -2.39
C GLY A 121 -4.57 11.23 -2.17
N LEU A 122 -3.28 11.26 -1.84
CA LEU A 122 -2.42 10.09 -1.67
C LEU A 122 -1.65 10.15 -0.34
N VAL A 123 -1.69 9.06 0.43
CA VAL A 123 -0.69 8.76 1.49
C VAL A 123 0.19 7.63 0.99
N ILE A 124 1.48 7.87 0.89
CA ILE A 124 2.45 6.89 0.39
C ILE A 124 3.51 6.65 1.46
N TYR A 125 3.57 5.44 2.00
CA TYR A 125 4.57 5.07 3.00
C TYR A 125 5.61 4.13 2.39
N GLU A 126 6.85 4.64 2.25
CA GLU A 126 8.04 3.89 1.81
C GLU A 126 7.83 3.04 0.55
N SER A 127 7.26 3.65 -0.48
CA SER A 127 7.05 2.97 -1.77
C SER A 127 8.39 2.70 -2.46
N PRO A 128 8.64 1.48 -2.96
CA PRO A 128 9.87 1.18 -3.69
C PRO A 128 9.93 1.88 -5.06
N MET A 129 11.15 2.27 -5.43
CA MET A 129 11.50 2.83 -6.75
C MET A 129 12.61 1.99 -7.39
N SER A 130 12.43 0.67 -7.48
CA SER A 130 13.49 -0.26 -7.86
C SER A 130 13.92 -0.19 -9.34
N TRP A 131 13.25 0.63 -10.14
CA TRP A 131 13.65 1.01 -11.51
C TRP A 131 14.64 2.18 -11.54
N GLU A 132 14.84 2.86 -10.43
CA GLU A 132 15.75 4.01 -10.37
C GLU A 132 17.20 3.55 -10.19
N PRO A 133 18.18 4.21 -10.85
CA PRO A 133 19.60 3.81 -10.81
C PRO A 133 20.23 3.85 -9.42
N TRP A 134 19.70 4.69 -8.52
CA TRP A 134 20.19 4.83 -7.15
C TRP A 134 19.62 3.77 -6.19
N TRP A 135 18.63 2.97 -6.63
CA TRP A 135 18.05 1.91 -5.79
C TRP A 135 19.06 0.78 -5.55
N PRO A 136 19.25 0.31 -4.30
CA PRO A 136 20.28 -0.68 -3.98
C PRO A 136 20.00 -2.04 -4.64
N LYS A 137 21.05 -2.58 -5.28
CA LYS A 137 20.99 -3.87 -5.97
C LYS A 137 20.87 -5.07 -5.01
N ASP A 138 21.18 -4.87 -3.73
CA ASP A 138 21.10 -5.87 -2.65
C ASP A 138 19.87 -5.70 -1.75
N SER A 139 18.85 -4.94 -2.19
CA SER A 139 17.59 -4.80 -1.47
C SER A 139 16.91 -6.15 -1.22
N GLY A 140 15.99 -6.20 -0.23
CA GLY A 140 15.23 -7.42 0.04
C GLY A 140 14.46 -7.94 -1.18
N GLY A 141 13.88 -7.03 -1.97
CA GLY A 141 13.21 -7.38 -3.21
C GLY A 141 14.18 -7.90 -4.30
N SER A 142 15.40 -7.37 -4.39
CA SER A 142 16.40 -7.88 -5.33
C SER A 142 16.84 -9.31 -4.98
N ALA A 143 16.98 -9.60 -3.68
CA ALA A 143 17.32 -10.96 -3.24
C ALA A 143 16.22 -11.99 -3.54
N ALA A 144 14.93 -11.59 -3.41
CA ALA A 144 13.82 -12.47 -3.78
C ALA A 144 13.81 -12.74 -5.30
N VAL A 145 13.98 -11.70 -6.11
CA VAL A 145 14.01 -11.85 -7.58
C VAL A 145 15.22 -12.66 -8.07
N ALA A 146 16.33 -12.64 -7.35
CA ALA A 146 17.50 -13.44 -7.69
C ALA A 146 17.27 -14.97 -7.62
N VAL A 147 16.23 -15.42 -6.94
CA VAL A 147 15.80 -16.83 -6.81
C VAL A 147 14.39 -17.04 -7.35
N ALA A 148 13.99 -16.27 -8.34
CA ALA A 148 12.63 -16.24 -8.89
C ALA A 148 12.17 -17.56 -9.54
N ASP A 149 13.10 -18.41 -9.95
CA ASP A 149 12.82 -19.74 -10.50
C ASP A 149 12.18 -20.68 -9.44
N ASP A 150 12.35 -20.35 -8.15
CA ASP A 150 11.66 -20.99 -7.02
C ASP A 150 10.90 -19.94 -6.23
N PRO A 151 9.60 -19.71 -6.55
CA PRO A 151 8.78 -18.71 -5.89
C PRO A 151 8.62 -18.92 -4.38
N GLU A 152 8.58 -20.16 -3.90
CA GLU A 152 8.49 -20.46 -2.48
C GLU A 152 9.77 -20.05 -1.74
N LEU A 153 10.93 -20.33 -2.32
CA LEU A 153 12.22 -19.88 -1.82
C LEU A 153 12.34 -18.35 -1.89
N ALA A 154 11.81 -17.71 -2.93
CA ALA A 154 11.79 -16.26 -3.05
C ALA A 154 10.98 -15.61 -1.93
N ALA A 155 9.80 -16.15 -1.61
CA ALA A 155 8.97 -15.70 -0.49
C ALA A 155 9.69 -15.87 0.86
N GLU A 156 10.30 -17.01 1.09
CA GLU A 156 11.07 -17.26 2.31
C GLU A 156 12.28 -16.33 2.42
N THR A 157 13.03 -16.15 1.34
CA THR A 157 14.19 -15.25 1.27
C THR A 157 13.79 -13.81 1.60
N PHE A 158 12.68 -13.34 1.03
CA PHE A 158 12.14 -12.02 1.31
C PHE A 158 11.74 -11.88 2.79
N MET A 159 10.97 -12.84 3.31
CA MET A 159 10.49 -12.81 4.69
C MET A 159 11.64 -12.87 5.70
N ARG A 160 12.66 -13.71 5.48
CA ARG A 160 13.85 -13.78 6.34
C ARG A 160 14.61 -12.45 6.40
N ARG A 161 14.66 -11.69 5.29
CA ARG A 161 15.27 -10.36 5.27
C ARG A 161 14.39 -9.30 5.94
N PHE A 162 13.06 -9.44 5.82
CA PHE A 162 12.10 -8.48 6.32
C PHE A 162 11.85 -8.59 7.82
N ILE A 163 11.56 -9.81 8.33
CA ILE A 163 11.28 -10.02 9.75
C ILE A 163 12.48 -10.55 10.55
N GLY A 164 13.55 -10.94 9.87
CA GLY A 164 14.74 -11.55 10.44
C GLY A 164 14.66 -13.08 10.54
N HIS A 165 15.82 -13.72 10.39
CA HIS A 165 15.95 -15.19 10.38
C HIS A 165 15.32 -15.84 11.63
N ARG A 166 15.63 -15.33 12.82
CA ARG A 166 15.13 -15.88 14.08
C ARG A 166 13.61 -15.84 14.19
N ARG A 167 12.98 -14.75 13.73
CA ARG A 167 11.51 -14.62 13.76
C ARG A 167 10.86 -15.54 12.73
N TRP A 168 11.46 -15.69 11.56
CA TRP A 168 10.98 -16.63 10.56
C TRP A 168 10.97 -18.07 11.09
N GLU A 169 12.06 -18.53 11.71
CA GLU A 169 12.13 -19.88 12.28
C GLU A 169 11.09 -20.12 13.37
N ALA A 170 10.77 -19.10 14.14
CA ALA A 170 9.77 -19.18 15.23
C ALA A 170 8.30 -19.19 14.72
N LEU A 171 8.06 -18.93 13.43
CA LEU A 171 6.69 -18.99 12.89
C LEU A 171 6.14 -20.42 12.87
N PRO A 172 4.83 -20.61 13.14
CA PRO A 172 4.17 -21.89 12.89
C PRO A 172 4.36 -22.35 11.44
N GLU A 173 4.51 -23.67 11.23
CA GLU A 173 4.73 -24.20 9.88
C GLU A 173 3.57 -23.89 8.93
N THR A 174 2.33 -23.89 9.43
CA THR A 174 1.16 -23.46 8.65
C THR A 174 1.28 -22.03 8.13
N THR A 175 1.87 -21.13 8.93
CA THR A 175 2.13 -19.75 8.52
C THR A 175 3.24 -19.69 7.45
N LYS A 176 4.31 -20.46 7.61
CA LYS A 176 5.40 -20.53 6.62
C LYS A 176 4.89 -21.05 5.27
N ILE A 177 4.11 -22.17 5.27
CA ILE A 177 3.48 -22.71 4.07
C ILE A 177 2.61 -21.64 3.39
N GLN A 178 1.80 -20.94 4.16
CA GLN A 178 0.94 -19.89 3.64
C GLN A 178 1.74 -18.71 3.03
N ARG A 179 2.89 -18.34 3.65
CA ARG A 179 3.77 -17.31 3.08
C ARG A 179 4.48 -17.79 1.82
N ARG A 180 4.95 -19.03 1.77
CA ARG A 180 5.56 -19.60 0.57
C ARG A 180 4.58 -19.66 -0.60
N SER A 181 3.31 -19.99 -0.37
CA SER A 181 2.29 -20.01 -1.43
C SER A 181 1.99 -18.64 -2.06
N GLU A 182 2.44 -17.55 -1.45
CA GLU A 182 2.34 -16.17 -1.97
C GLU A 182 3.55 -15.78 -2.87
N GLY A 183 4.49 -16.70 -3.06
CA GLY A 183 5.76 -16.44 -3.75
C GLY A 183 5.62 -16.06 -5.23
N GLU A 184 4.67 -16.66 -5.95
CA GLU A 184 4.40 -16.29 -7.36
C GLU A 184 4.01 -14.81 -7.48
N ALA A 185 3.16 -14.31 -6.58
CA ALA A 185 2.76 -12.91 -6.55
C ALA A 185 3.96 -12.00 -6.24
N LEU A 186 4.78 -12.37 -5.26
CA LEU A 186 5.98 -11.62 -4.91
C LEU A 186 6.96 -11.51 -6.09
N VAL A 187 7.26 -12.62 -6.73
CA VAL A 187 8.20 -12.66 -7.88
C VAL A 187 7.65 -11.86 -9.04
N GLY A 188 6.36 -12.04 -9.36
CA GLY A 188 5.69 -11.34 -10.45
C GLY A 188 5.73 -9.83 -10.28
N GLU A 189 5.27 -9.32 -9.14
CA GLU A 189 5.20 -7.88 -8.88
C GLU A 189 6.59 -7.23 -8.76
N LEU A 190 7.53 -7.86 -8.04
CA LEU A 190 8.87 -7.31 -7.89
C LEU A 190 9.69 -7.39 -9.19
N GLY A 191 9.46 -8.42 -10.01
CA GLY A 191 10.02 -8.55 -11.34
C GLY A 191 9.48 -7.50 -12.30
N ASP A 192 8.19 -7.21 -12.23
CA ASP A 192 7.52 -6.24 -13.10
C ASP A 192 8.10 -4.84 -12.94
N ILE A 193 8.19 -4.32 -11.71
CA ILE A 193 8.74 -2.98 -11.44
C ILE A 193 10.25 -2.83 -11.69
N ARG A 194 10.94 -3.92 -12.04
CA ARG A 194 12.35 -3.90 -12.49
C ARG A 194 12.47 -3.91 -14.00
N ARG A 195 11.42 -4.32 -14.70
CA ARG A 195 11.37 -4.34 -16.16
C ARG A 195 10.71 -3.09 -16.73
N VAL A 196 9.66 -2.61 -16.06
CA VAL A 196 8.84 -1.49 -16.54
C VAL A 196 8.70 -0.48 -15.42
N LYS A 197 9.01 0.79 -15.70
CA LYS A 197 8.73 1.91 -14.81
C LYS A 197 7.20 2.09 -14.70
N PRO A 198 6.58 1.84 -13.53
CA PRO A 198 5.12 1.79 -13.44
C PRO A 198 4.44 3.15 -13.40
N TRP A 199 5.18 4.19 -12.97
CA TRP A 199 4.76 5.59 -12.92
C TRP A 199 5.95 6.53 -13.05
N SER A 200 5.72 7.77 -13.44
CA SER A 200 6.74 8.81 -13.60
C SER A 200 6.57 9.89 -12.56
N ILE A 201 7.68 10.29 -11.91
CA ILE A 201 7.68 11.29 -10.85
C ILE A 201 7.20 12.66 -11.36
N GLU A 202 7.50 12.97 -12.62
CA GLU A 202 7.10 14.21 -13.29
C GLU A 202 5.56 14.31 -13.48
N LEU A 203 4.88 13.19 -13.40
CA LEU A 203 3.43 13.09 -13.55
C LEU A 203 2.68 12.93 -12.22
N VAL A 204 3.41 12.79 -11.11
CA VAL A 204 2.77 12.77 -9.77
C VAL A 204 2.16 14.14 -9.50
N ARG A 205 0.93 14.13 -9.00
CA ARG A 205 0.20 15.34 -8.59
C ARG A 205 -0.26 15.17 -7.15
N GLY A 206 -0.14 16.27 -6.38
CA GLY A 206 -0.70 16.36 -5.04
C GLY A 206 -2.22 16.60 -5.05
N PRO A 207 -2.83 16.61 -3.85
CA PRO A 207 -2.14 16.54 -2.55
C PRO A 207 -1.61 15.13 -2.23
N LEU A 208 -0.36 15.08 -1.78
CA LEU A 208 0.31 13.83 -1.40
C LEU A 208 1.07 13.99 -0.08
N MET A 209 0.88 13.03 0.83
CA MET A 209 1.69 12.88 2.04
C MET A 209 2.57 11.64 1.90
N ALA A 210 3.87 11.83 1.82
CA ALA A 210 4.85 10.74 1.84
C ALA A 210 5.33 10.50 3.28
N GLY A 211 5.45 9.26 3.70
CA GLY A 211 5.92 8.90 5.04
C GLY A 211 7.10 7.94 5.01
N TYR A 212 7.96 8.04 6.02
CA TYR A 212 9.01 7.07 6.27
C TYR A 212 9.36 6.96 7.75
N GLY A 213 9.90 5.82 8.16
CA GLY A 213 10.37 5.60 9.53
C GLY A 213 11.82 6.04 9.71
N SER A 214 12.16 6.63 10.86
CA SER A 214 13.54 7.04 11.15
C SER A 214 14.52 5.86 11.23
N LEU A 215 14.02 4.65 11.48
CA LEU A 215 14.79 3.42 11.57
C LEU A 215 14.73 2.58 10.27
N SER A 216 14.10 3.10 9.23
CA SER A 216 14.00 2.43 7.93
C SER A 216 15.28 2.54 7.11
N LYS A 217 15.38 1.72 6.06
CA LYS A 217 16.55 1.74 5.18
C LYS A 217 16.65 3.07 4.42
N PRO A 218 17.88 3.61 4.19
CA PRO A 218 18.07 4.92 3.58
C PRO A 218 17.37 5.11 2.22
N HIS A 219 17.33 4.07 1.39
CA HIS A 219 16.67 4.14 0.08
C HIS A 219 15.14 4.28 0.18
N LEU A 220 14.52 3.77 1.25
CA LEU A 220 13.08 3.95 1.51
C LEU A 220 12.79 5.36 2.02
N GLN A 221 13.67 5.91 2.86
CA GLN A 221 13.60 7.30 3.29
C GLN A 221 13.75 8.25 2.09
N ALA A 222 14.78 8.02 1.25
CA ALA A 222 15.02 8.82 0.06
C ALA A 222 13.84 8.80 -0.92
N SER A 223 13.15 7.67 -1.09
CA SER A 223 11.96 7.60 -1.95
C SER A 223 10.81 8.47 -1.42
N ALA A 224 10.59 8.51 -0.11
CA ALA A 224 9.56 9.34 0.49
C ALA A 224 9.92 10.84 0.43
N GLU A 225 11.18 11.19 0.69
CA GLU A 225 11.66 12.57 0.59
C GLU A 225 11.57 13.11 -0.85
N LEU A 226 11.88 12.26 -1.84
CA LEU A 226 11.75 12.61 -3.25
C LEU A 226 10.30 12.97 -3.62
N LEU A 227 9.33 12.18 -3.15
CA LEU A 227 7.89 12.46 -3.35
C LEU A 227 7.47 13.74 -2.60
N GLY A 228 7.96 13.94 -1.38
CA GLY A 228 7.61 15.12 -0.56
C GLY A 228 8.12 16.45 -1.10
N ASN A 229 9.10 16.44 -1.99
CA ASN A 229 9.64 17.65 -2.63
C ASN A 229 8.83 18.10 -3.87
N LEU A 230 7.79 17.36 -4.26
CA LEU A 230 6.94 17.73 -5.39
C LEU A 230 5.90 18.79 -5.00
N PRO A 231 5.34 19.54 -5.99
CA PRO A 231 4.30 20.52 -5.73
C PRO A 231 3.07 19.92 -5.03
N ASP A 232 2.57 20.59 -4.00
CA ASP A 232 1.48 20.15 -3.13
C ASP A 232 1.70 18.75 -2.49
N CYS A 233 2.97 18.42 -2.24
CA CYS A 233 3.39 17.19 -1.57
C CYS A 233 4.18 17.52 -0.31
N ARG A 234 4.17 16.62 0.67
CA ARG A 234 4.99 16.71 1.89
C ARG A 234 5.57 15.36 2.22
N SER A 235 6.75 15.34 2.85
CA SER A 235 7.30 14.15 3.48
C SER A 235 7.38 14.31 4.99
N ILE A 236 7.04 13.24 5.71
CA ILE A 236 7.06 13.20 7.18
C ILE A 236 7.83 11.97 7.63
N LYS A 237 8.75 12.21 8.55
CA LYS A 237 9.49 11.17 9.26
C LYS A 237 8.74 10.78 10.54
N ILE A 238 8.47 9.48 10.71
CA ILE A 238 7.91 8.92 11.96
C ILE A 238 9.09 8.45 12.82
N GLU A 239 9.32 9.11 13.92
CA GLU A 239 10.44 8.78 14.83
C GLU A 239 10.24 7.40 15.50
N GLY A 240 11.31 6.62 15.55
CA GLY A 240 11.30 5.26 16.11
C GLY A 240 10.60 4.21 15.23
N ALA A 241 10.00 4.61 14.12
CA ALA A 241 9.30 3.68 13.22
C ALA A 241 10.25 2.99 12.23
N HIS A 242 9.83 1.80 11.83
CA HIS A 242 10.42 1.00 10.76
C HIS A 242 9.50 0.95 9.54
N HIS A 243 9.88 0.18 8.52
CA HIS A 243 9.09 -0.04 7.29
C HIS A 243 7.62 -0.45 7.53
N ASN A 244 7.31 -1.11 8.62
CA ASN A 244 5.97 -1.57 8.97
C ASN A 244 5.23 -0.62 9.95
N ALA A 245 5.42 0.70 9.87
CA ALA A 245 4.77 1.67 10.75
C ALA A 245 3.23 1.54 10.77
N HIS A 246 2.60 1.21 9.65
CA HIS A 246 1.14 1.00 9.56
C HIS A 246 0.60 -0.06 10.56
N SER A 247 1.45 -0.98 11.02
CA SER A 247 1.10 -1.98 12.03
C SER A 247 1.85 -1.81 13.35
N GLY A 248 3.06 -1.24 13.31
CA GLY A 248 3.94 -1.06 14.49
C GLY A 248 3.72 0.27 15.22
N SER A 249 3.36 1.33 14.52
CA SER A 249 3.09 2.68 15.03
C SER A 249 1.83 3.24 14.37
N PRO A 250 0.68 2.55 14.46
CA PRO A 250 -0.52 2.89 13.70
C PRO A 250 -1.13 4.24 14.11
N ASP A 251 -0.98 4.64 15.35
CA ASP A 251 -1.53 5.89 15.85
C ASP A 251 -0.74 7.08 15.25
N GLU A 252 0.58 7.04 15.31
CA GLU A 252 1.46 8.05 14.67
C GLU A 252 1.29 8.04 13.15
N PHE A 253 1.09 6.87 12.54
CA PHE A 253 0.81 6.77 11.10
C PHE A 253 -0.48 7.52 10.73
N VAL A 254 -1.54 7.37 11.51
CA VAL A 254 -2.80 8.09 11.30
C VAL A 254 -2.63 9.58 11.55
N GLU A 255 -2.07 9.96 12.69
CA GLU A 255 -1.97 11.36 13.13
C GLU A 255 -1.04 12.19 12.24
N LEU A 256 0.09 11.62 11.81
CA LEU A 256 1.11 12.36 11.08
C LEU A 256 0.94 12.29 9.56
N LEU A 257 0.29 11.26 9.02
CA LEU A 257 0.17 11.10 7.56
C LEU A 257 -1.26 11.19 7.06
N VAL A 258 -2.20 10.44 7.68
CA VAL A 258 -3.53 10.31 7.12
C VAL A 258 -4.40 11.52 7.42
N LEU A 259 -4.48 11.95 8.69
CA LEU A 259 -5.32 13.08 9.09
C LEU A 259 -4.89 14.41 8.46
N PRO A 260 -3.58 14.77 8.37
CA PRO A 260 -3.16 16.00 7.69
C PRO A 260 -3.50 16.00 6.21
N LEU A 261 -3.41 14.84 5.53
CA LEU A 261 -3.84 14.75 4.12
C LEU A 261 -5.36 14.90 3.98
N ILE A 262 -6.15 14.27 4.85
CA ILE A 262 -7.60 14.44 4.86
C ILE A 262 -7.96 15.93 5.04
N HIS A 263 -7.32 16.59 6.00
CA HIS A 263 -7.50 18.02 6.23
C HIS A 263 -7.19 18.84 4.96
N ARG A 264 -6.06 18.57 4.31
CA ARG A 264 -5.68 19.21 3.05
C ARG A 264 -6.72 19.00 1.94
N VAL A 265 -7.26 17.78 1.80
CA VAL A 265 -8.27 17.43 0.79
C VAL A 265 -9.60 18.15 1.08
N VAL A 266 -10.04 18.15 2.33
CA VAL A 266 -11.38 18.68 2.71
C VAL A 266 -11.37 20.21 2.82
N GLN A 267 -10.31 20.80 3.37
CA GLN A 267 -10.24 22.24 3.68
C GLN A 267 -9.36 23.05 2.71
N GLY A 268 -8.65 22.40 1.81
CA GLY A 268 -7.81 23.06 0.83
C GLY A 268 -6.46 23.58 1.36
N THR A 269 -6.15 23.35 2.64
CA THR A 269 -4.90 23.80 3.28
C THR A 269 -4.21 22.66 4.03
N TRP A 270 -2.87 22.71 4.09
CA TRP A 270 -2.11 21.82 4.97
C TRP A 270 -2.20 22.31 6.43
N SER A 271 -2.49 21.38 7.32
CA SER A 271 -2.42 21.60 8.77
C SER A 271 -0.97 21.55 9.28
#